data_52c4fc670e02be129e1e92414470ea37
#
_entry.id   52c4fc670e02be129e1e92414470ea37
#
_cell.length_a   1.000
_cell.length_b   1.000
_cell.length_c   1.000
_cell.angle_alpha   90.00
_cell.angle_beta   90.00
_cell.angle_gamma   90.00
#
_symmetry.space_group_name_H-M   'P 1'
#
loop_
_entity.id
_entity.type
_entity.pdbx_description
1 polymer ?
#
loop_
_entity_poly.entity_id
_entity_poly.type
_entity_poly.pdbx_seq_one_letter_code
_entity_poly.pdbx_strand_id
1 'polypeptide(L)'
;MNKNSIFALVVSGLFLASCSNNSEGAASASDSAGANSAVAGQSKNAKPTLDTARYNQLMNYLANGDTSGRWPVKNAPYPLPGAILPFNRVVAYYGNLFSNRMGALGKWPKAEMIPKLLDEVKKWSDADSVIKSIPSLHYIATTAQGTPGKDGKYRYRMPYNQIDTILNWAKEINAIVFIDIQIGLSDLLPEVQYFEKYLSLPNVHLGVDPEFAMNGKGGVRPGSVIGTLSAAEINQVGEYLAGLVQKNNLPPKMFMIHRFTKGMVPDPQNIKLRPELQIVMDMDGWGPPDLKKGTYRYWIYEQPVQFAGFKLFYVNDTEKSGQKEMMSREQLLGLKPKPIYIQYQ
;
A
#
# COMPACT_ATOMS: atom_id res chain seq x y z
N MET A 1 -23.42 -23.71 -44.83
CA MET A 1 -23.34 -25.19 -44.98
C MET A 1 -22.69 -25.73 -43.72
N ASN A 2 -23.52 -26.26 -42.83
CA ASN A 2 -23.56 -27.65 -42.30
C ASN A 2 -22.32 -28.04 -41.48
N LYS A 3 -22.40 -28.65 -40.31
CA LYS A 3 -23.46 -29.19 -39.39
C LYS A 3 -22.80 -29.55 -38.06
N ASN A 4 -23.50 -29.29 -36.98
CA ASN A 4 -23.76 -30.11 -35.80
C ASN A 4 -22.87 -31.31 -35.47
N SER A 5 -22.47 -31.43 -34.17
CA SER A 5 -22.98 -32.56 -33.38
C SER A 5 -22.73 -32.36 -31.89
N ILE A 6 -23.80 -32.53 -31.15
CA ILE A 6 -24.03 -32.63 -29.72
C ILE A 6 -23.55 -34.01 -29.24
N PHE A 7 -22.97 -34.11 -28.04
CA PHE A 7 -23.10 -35.30 -27.20
C PHE A 7 -23.20 -34.92 -25.73
N ALA A 8 -24.38 -35.11 -25.19
CA ALA A 8 -24.67 -35.14 -23.77
C ALA A 8 -24.57 -36.60 -23.30
N LEU A 9 -24.05 -36.82 -22.11
CA LEU A 9 -24.33 -38.03 -21.35
C LEU A 9 -24.49 -37.72 -19.88
N VAL A 10 -25.71 -37.96 -19.41
CA VAL A 10 -26.16 -38.00 -18.03
C VAL A 10 -26.00 -39.44 -17.54
N VAL A 11 -25.49 -39.67 -16.34
CA VAL A 11 -25.87 -40.84 -15.50
C VAL A 11 -25.85 -40.46 -14.03
N SER A 12 -26.96 -40.77 -13.42
CA SER A 12 -27.44 -40.60 -12.06
C SER A 12 -26.87 -41.62 -11.06
N GLY A 13 -26.87 -41.21 -9.81
CA GLY A 13 -27.47 -42.02 -8.72
C GLY A 13 -26.55 -42.85 -7.86
N LEU A 14 -26.50 -42.69 -6.59
CA LEU A 14 -27.34 -43.35 -5.58
C LEU A 14 -26.88 -42.97 -4.15
N PHE A 15 -27.88 -42.73 -3.32
CA PHE A 15 -27.85 -42.61 -1.87
C PHE A 15 -27.43 -43.91 -1.19
N LEU A 16 -26.82 -43.81 0.00
CA LEU A 16 -27.19 -44.62 1.16
C LEU A 16 -26.73 -43.94 2.46
N ALA A 17 -27.70 -43.72 3.32
CA ALA A 17 -27.56 -43.37 4.74
C ALA A 17 -27.44 -44.63 5.56
N SER A 18 -26.74 -44.56 6.71
CA SER A 18 -27.02 -45.42 7.83
C SER A 18 -26.57 -44.80 9.16
N CYS A 19 -27.46 -44.97 10.13
CA CYS A 19 -27.50 -44.40 11.47
C CYS A 19 -26.74 -45.22 12.52
N SER A 20 -26.36 -44.47 13.59
CA SER A 20 -26.42 -44.80 15.03
C SER A 20 -25.69 -45.98 15.62
N ASN A 21 -24.98 -45.83 16.71
CA ASN A 21 -25.46 -46.07 18.08
C ASN A 21 -24.46 -45.74 19.18
N ASN A 22 -24.99 -45.26 20.30
CA ASN A 22 -24.38 -45.05 21.61
C ASN A 22 -23.81 -46.32 22.24
N SER A 23 -22.80 -46.14 23.11
CA SER A 23 -22.74 -46.87 24.39
C SER A 23 -21.84 -46.12 25.40
N GLU A 24 -22.41 -45.92 26.58
CA GLU A 24 -21.83 -45.43 27.83
C GLU A 24 -20.83 -46.45 28.42
N GLY A 25 -19.91 -45.96 29.23
CA GLY A 25 -19.05 -46.77 30.07
C GLY A 25 -18.25 -45.91 31.05
N ALA A 26 -18.58 -46.02 32.35
CA ALA A 26 -18.15 -45.19 33.46
C ALA A 26 -16.79 -45.56 34.06
N ALA A 27 -16.19 -44.53 34.67
CA ALA A 27 -15.41 -44.42 35.92
C ALA A 27 -14.12 -45.21 36.12
N SER A 28 -13.02 -44.45 36.38
CA SER A 28 -12.42 -44.53 37.75
C SER A 28 -11.38 -43.38 37.90
N ALA A 29 -11.37 -42.78 39.08
CA ALA A 29 -10.52 -41.70 39.54
C ALA A 29 -9.12 -42.19 39.93
N SER A 30 -8.09 -41.35 39.73
CA SER A 30 -6.95 -41.29 40.64
C SER A 30 -6.35 -39.87 40.63
N ASP A 31 -6.25 -39.30 41.82
CA ASP A 31 -5.65 -38.02 42.18
C ASP A 31 -4.17 -37.94 41.78
N SER A 32 -3.74 -36.79 41.28
CA SER A 32 -2.45 -36.20 41.65
C SER A 32 -2.47 -34.67 41.45
N ALA A 33 -2.18 -33.99 42.53
CA ALA A 33 -2.04 -32.56 42.65
C ALA A 33 -0.84 -32.04 41.83
N GLY A 34 -1.01 -30.85 41.27
CA GLY A 34 0.17 -30.13 40.74
C GLY A 34 -0.17 -28.86 39.98
N ALA A 35 0.00 -27.74 40.66
CA ALA A 35 0.33 -26.40 40.14
C ALA A 35 -0.74 -25.65 39.30
N ASN A 36 -1.48 -24.82 40.00
CA ASN A 36 -2.17 -23.65 39.48
C ASN A 36 -1.16 -22.67 38.86
N SER A 37 -1.06 -22.60 37.55
CA SER A 37 -0.61 -21.39 36.87
C SER A 37 -1.84 -20.64 36.39
N ALA A 38 -2.14 -19.54 37.08
CA ALA A 38 -3.19 -18.62 36.72
C ALA A 38 -2.90 -18.04 35.33
N VAL A 39 -3.60 -18.55 34.33
CA VAL A 39 -3.72 -17.87 33.02
C VAL A 39 -4.62 -16.66 33.29
N ALA A 40 -3.99 -15.48 33.37
CA ALA A 40 -4.69 -14.21 33.45
C ALA A 40 -5.66 -14.13 32.27
N GLY A 41 -6.97 -14.16 32.58
CA GLY A 41 -8.04 -14.02 31.59
C GLY A 41 -7.91 -12.66 30.90
N GLN A 42 -7.55 -12.66 29.64
CA GLN A 42 -7.64 -11.46 28.82
C GLN A 42 -9.12 -11.04 28.75
N SER A 43 -9.40 -9.89 29.31
CA SER A 43 -10.71 -9.23 29.21
C SER A 43 -11.06 -9.03 27.74
N LYS A 44 -12.13 -9.67 27.27
CA LYS A 44 -12.63 -9.61 25.87
C LYS A 44 -13.16 -8.24 25.45
N ASN A 45 -13.00 -7.18 26.26
CA ASN A 45 -13.52 -5.82 26.04
C ASN A 45 -12.49 -4.69 26.13
N ALA A 46 -11.20 -4.96 26.16
CA ALA A 46 -10.21 -3.89 26.10
C ALA A 46 -10.15 -3.34 24.67
N LYS A 47 -10.36 -2.03 24.50
CA LYS A 47 -10.10 -1.35 23.22
C LYS A 47 -8.65 -1.64 22.83
N PRO A 48 -8.37 -1.95 21.55
CA PRO A 48 -6.98 -2.17 21.10
C PRO A 48 -6.15 -0.93 21.46
N THR A 49 -5.00 -1.16 22.09
CA THR A 49 -4.04 -0.10 22.45
C THR A 49 -2.83 -0.21 21.53
N LEU A 50 -2.20 0.93 21.24
CA LEU A 50 -0.94 0.94 20.51
C LEU A 50 0.20 0.49 21.43
N ASP A 51 1.00 -0.47 21.01
CA ASP A 51 2.28 -0.80 21.65
C ASP A 51 3.32 0.27 21.29
N THR A 52 3.40 1.31 22.11
CA THR A 52 4.30 2.45 21.89
C THR A 52 5.77 2.07 22.07
N ALA A 53 6.08 1.10 22.93
CA ALA A 53 7.45 0.61 23.12
C ALA A 53 7.96 -0.08 21.84
N ARG A 54 7.15 -0.99 21.29
CA ARG A 54 7.46 -1.66 20.02
C ARG A 54 7.47 -0.68 18.86
N TYR A 55 6.55 0.28 18.83
CA TYR A 55 6.54 1.34 17.81
C TYR A 55 7.89 2.08 17.81
N ASN A 56 8.34 2.59 18.94
CA ASN A 56 9.61 3.32 19.06
C ASN A 56 10.82 2.46 18.69
N GLN A 57 10.84 1.20 19.11
CA GLN A 57 11.89 0.25 18.72
C GLN A 57 11.99 0.11 17.20
N LEU A 58 10.84 -0.05 16.52
CA LEU A 58 10.79 -0.19 15.08
C LEU A 58 11.13 1.11 14.34
N MET A 59 10.71 2.27 14.85
CA MET A 59 11.11 3.57 14.28
C MET A 59 12.62 3.78 14.36
N ASN A 60 13.27 3.40 15.47
CA ASN A 60 14.72 3.42 15.60
C ASN A 60 15.39 2.41 14.64
N TYR A 61 14.83 1.24 14.48
CA TYR A 61 15.32 0.25 13.51
C TYR A 61 15.25 0.79 12.07
N LEU A 62 14.15 1.46 11.70
CA LEU A 62 13.99 2.08 10.39
C LEU A 62 14.95 3.25 10.17
N ALA A 63 15.28 4.00 11.18
CA ALA A 63 16.29 5.07 11.08
C ALA A 63 17.66 4.56 10.65
N ASN A 64 17.93 3.26 10.79
CA ASN A 64 19.14 2.57 10.33
C ASN A 64 20.45 3.21 10.80
N GLY A 65 20.52 3.56 12.08
CA GLY A 65 21.69 4.18 12.68
C GLY A 65 21.95 5.62 12.18
N ASP A 66 20.88 6.36 11.85
CA ASP A 66 21.01 7.78 11.54
C ASP A 66 21.46 8.58 12.76
N THR A 67 22.56 9.30 12.62
CA THR A 67 23.14 10.18 13.66
C THR A 67 22.86 11.67 13.39
N SER A 68 22.24 12.00 12.26
CA SER A 68 21.94 13.38 11.89
C SER A 68 20.79 14.00 12.70
N GLY A 69 20.01 13.15 13.37
CA GLY A 69 18.80 13.54 14.09
C GLY A 69 17.57 13.79 13.20
N ARG A 70 17.66 13.47 11.89
CA ARG A 70 16.53 13.56 10.96
C ARG A 70 15.58 12.39 11.12
N TRP A 71 16.13 11.18 11.35
CA TRP A 71 15.36 9.95 11.45
C TRP A 71 15.64 9.23 12.77
N PRO A 72 14.63 8.71 13.48
CA PRO A 72 13.20 8.87 13.16
C PRO A 72 12.75 10.33 13.32
N VAL A 73 11.67 10.69 12.61
CA VAL A 73 11.11 12.05 12.66
C VAL A 73 10.66 12.39 14.08
N LYS A 74 11.15 13.48 14.61
CA LYS A 74 10.82 13.94 15.95
C LYS A 74 9.43 14.58 15.99
N ASN A 75 8.76 14.45 17.14
CA ASN A 75 7.44 15.06 17.40
C ASN A 75 6.32 14.56 16.47
N ALA A 76 6.51 13.44 15.76
CA ALA A 76 5.42 12.78 15.08
C ALA A 76 4.44 12.21 16.13
N PRO A 77 3.12 12.46 16.01
CA PRO A 77 2.16 11.86 16.91
C PRO A 77 2.15 10.34 16.74
N TYR A 78 1.90 9.62 17.85
CA TYR A 78 1.61 8.19 17.73
C TYR A 78 0.36 7.97 16.91
N PRO A 79 0.33 6.97 16.03
CA PRO A 79 -0.88 6.64 15.28
C PRO A 79 -1.95 6.04 16.20
N LEU A 80 -3.21 6.12 15.77
CA LEU A 80 -4.28 5.38 16.42
C LEU A 80 -4.02 3.87 16.38
N PRO A 81 -4.63 3.09 17.28
CA PRO A 81 -4.57 1.63 17.26
C PRO A 81 -5.00 1.04 15.91
N GLY A 82 -4.34 -0.06 15.51
CA GLY A 82 -4.58 -0.69 14.21
C GLY A 82 -3.69 -0.13 13.08
N ALA A 83 -2.73 0.74 13.42
CA ALA A 83 -1.72 1.22 12.49
C ALA A 83 -0.91 0.06 11.87
N ILE A 84 -0.70 0.12 10.56
CA ILE A 84 0.10 -0.87 9.82
C ILE A 84 1.59 -0.59 9.98
N LEU A 85 2.00 0.66 9.81
CA LEU A 85 3.38 1.09 9.95
C LEU A 85 3.68 1.50 11.40
N PRO A 86 4.86 1.22 11.93
CA PRO A 86 5.98 0.48 11.35
C PRO A 86 5.94 -1.04 11.61
N PHE A 87 4.83 -1.60 12.06
CA PHE A 87 4.72 -3.00 12.47
C PHE A 87 4.82 -3.99 11.30
N ASN A 88 4.50 -3.53 10.07
CA ASN A 88 4.62 -4.30 8.85
C ASN A 88 5.27 -3.47 7.74
N ARG A 89 6.07 -4.12 6.87
CA ARG A 89 6.48 -3.55 5.59
C ARG A 89 5.41 -3.84 4.55
N VAL A 90 5.06 -2.85 3.77
CA VAL A 90 4.13 -3.02 2.64
C VAL A 90 4.91 -3.33 1.38
N VAL A 91 4.55 -4.40 0.68
CA VAL A 91 5.06 -4.74 -0.65
C VAL A 91 3.91 -4.65 -1.64
N ALA A 92 3.99 -3.72 -2.56
CA ALA A 92 2.90 -3.35 -3.44
C ALA A 92 3.22 -3.64 -4.91
N TYR A 93 2.24 -4.20 -5.64
CA TYR A 93 2.20 -4.16 -7.10
C TYR A 93 1.36 -2.97 -7.55
N TYR A 94 1.98 -2.08 -8.30
CA TYR A 94 1.40 -0.85 -8.83
C TYR A 94 0.91 -1.05 -10.27
N GLY A 95 -0.18 -0.42 -10.64
CA GLY A 95 -0.64 -0.44 -12.01
C GLY A 95 -2.14 -0.22 -12.19
N ASN A 96 -2.61 -0.57 -13.39
CA ASN A 96 -3.98 -0.35 -13.82
C ASN A 96 -4.46 -1.52 -14.69
N LEU A 97 -5.74 -1.90 -14.57
CA LEU A 97 -6.28 -3.06 -15.30
C LEU A 97 -6.58 -2.77 -16.79
N PHE A 98 -6.64 -1.51 -17.20
CA PHE A 98 -6.84 -1.15 -18.62
C PHE A 98 -5.54 -1.21 -19.45
N SER A 99 -4.38 -1.18 -18.78
CA SER A 99 -3.11 -1.14 -19.50
C SER A 99 -2.07 -2.04 -18.84
N ASN A 100 -1.59 -3.00 -19.61
CA ASN A 100 -0.48 -3.87 -19.22
C ASN A 100 0.89 -3.17 -19.20
N ARG A 101 0.95 -1.89 -19.61
CA ARG A 101 2.18 -1.06 -19.63
C ARG A 101 2.28 -0.09 -18.46
N MET A 102 1.23 0.00 -17.62
CA MET A 102 1.21 0.94 -16.50
C MET A 102 1.75 0.34 -15.19
N GLY A 103 2.15 -0.92 -15.19
CA GLY A 103 2.79 -1.54 -14.04
C GLY A 103 2.40 -2.99 -13.79
N ALA A 104 3.05 -3.59 -12.79
CA ALA A 104 3.00 -5.00 -12.45
C ALA A 104 1.58 -5.52 -12.17
N LEU A 105 0.72 -4.68 -11.57
CA LEU A 105 -0.66 -5.06 -11.22
C LEU A 105 -1.50 -5.44 -12.43
N GLY A 106 -1.33 -4.75 -13.57
CA GLY A 106 -2.07 -5.01 -14.81
C GLY A 106 -1.26 -5.73 -15.89
N LYS A 107 0.04 -5.97 -15.65
CA LYS A 107 0.93 -6.56 -16.63
C LYS A 107 0.63 -8.03 -16.91
N TRP A 108 0.26 -8.77 -15.87
CA TRP A 108 -0.02 -10.20 -15.94
C TRP A 108 -1.48 -10.50 -15.60
N PRO A 109 -2.05 -11.60 -16.10
CA PRO A 109 -3.34 -12.09 -15.61
C PRO A 109 -3.29 -12.33 -14.09
N LYS A 110 -4.43 -12.22 -13.41
CA LYS A 110 -4.56 -12.42 -11.95
C LYS A 110 -3.85 -13.69 -11.46
N ALA A 111 -4.07 -14.81 -12.17
CA ALA A 111 -3.51 -16.13 -11.78
C ALA A 111 -1.98 -16.17 -11.78
N GLU A 112 -1.33 -15.26 -12.50
CA GLU A 112 0.13 -15.11 -12.53
C GLU A 112 0.60 -13.97 -11.63
N MET A 113 -0.11 -12.85 -11.62
CA MET A 113 0.25 -11.66 -10.86
C MET A 113 0.26 -11.91 -9.36
N ILE A 114 -0.79 -12.55 -8.82
CA ILE A 114 -0.91 -12.80 -7.38
C ILE A 114 0.23 -13.69 -6.84
N PRO A 115 0.56 -14.86 -7.42
CA PRO A 115 1.72 -15.63 -6.99
C PRO A 115 3.04 -14.84 -7.02
N LYS A 116 3.26 -14.01 -8.06
CA LYS A 116 4.46 -13.17 -8.14
C LYS A 116 4.52 -12.14 -7.02
N LEU A 117 3.40 -11.48 -6.68
CA LEU A 117 3.34 -10.56 -5.55
C LEU A 117 3.63 -11.27 -4.23
N LEU A 118 3.03 -12.41 -3.99
CA LEU A 118 3.22 -13.17 -2.74
C LEU A 118 4.65 -13.71 -2.62
N ASP A 119 5.29 -14.07 -3.72
CA ASP A 119 6.71 -14.43 -3.75
C ASP A 119 7.61 -13.23 -3.38
N GLU A 120 7.32 -12.02 -3.90
CA GLU A 120 8.03 -10.80 -3.48
C GLU A 120 7.83 -10.51 -1.99
N VAL A 121 6.61 -10.62 -1.48
CA VAL A 121 6.30 -10.46 -0.04
C VAL A 121 7.10 -11.44 0.81
N LYS A 122 7.17 -12.71 0.39
CA LYS A 122 7.97 -13.72 1.07
C LYS A 122 9.45 -13.35 1.08
N LYS A 123 10.02 -13.02 -0.07
CA LYS A 123 11.43 -12.63 -0.22
C LYS A 123 11.80 -11.42 0.65
N TRP A 124 10.89 -10.44 0.80
CA TRP A 124 11.09 -9.32 1.70
C TRP A 124 11.03 -9.72 3.18
N SER A 125 10.13 -10.64 3.53
CA SER A 125 10.05 -11.17 4.89
C SER A 125 11.27 -12.04 5.26
N ASP A 126 11.83 -12.74 4.28
CA ASP A 126 13.07 -13.53 4.46
C ASP A 126 14.32 -12.62 4.60
N ALA A 127 14.34 -11.49 3.87
CA ALA A 127 15.45 -10.53 3.92
C ALA A 127 15.46 -9.67 5.20
N ASP A 128 14.33 -9.48 5.85
CA ASP A 128 14.20 -8.70 7.09
C ASP A 128 13.34 -9.45 8.13
N SER A 129 14.01 -10.09 9.08
CA SER A 129 13.34 -10.83 10.16
C SER A 129 12.70 -9.94 11.23
N VAL A 130 13.02 -8.62 11.26
CA VAL A 130 12.53 -7.67 12.27
C VAL A 130 11.13 -7.17 11.94
N ILE A 131 10.88 -6.91 10.65
CA ILE A 131 9.60 -6.38 10.15
C ILE A 131 9.07 -7.32 9.06
N LYS A 132 7.96 -7.99 9.35
CA LYS A 132 7.27 -8.84 8.36
C LYS A 132 6.66 -8.00 7.25
N SER A 133 6.60 -8.58 6.06
CA SER A 133 6.00 -7.93 4.90
C SER A 133 4.56 -8.38 4.67
N ILE A 134 3.72 -7.46 4.19
CA ILE A 134 2.33 -7.73 3.80
C ILE A 134 2.10 -7.32 2.34
N PRO A 135 1.22 -8.02 1.62
CA PRO A 135 0.89 -7.70 0.24
C PRO A 135 0.01 -6.47 0.11
N SER A 136 0.18 -5.73 -0.97
CA SER A 136 -0.68 -4.62 -1.36
C SER A 136 -0.95 -4.62 -2.86
N LEU A 137 -2.19 -4.28 -3.23
CA LEU A 137 -2.57 -3.95 -4.60
C LEU A 137 -2.70 -2.42 -4.70
N HIS A 138 -1.78 -1.77 -5.39
CA HIS A 138 -1.76 -0.31 -5.54
C HIS A 138 -2.31 0.07 -6.92
N TYR A 139 -3.60 0.41 -6.94
CA TYR A 139 -4.39 0.57 -8.15
C TYR A 139 -4.53 2.03 -8.55
N ILE A 140 -4.12 2.38 -9.77
CA ILE A 140 -4.29 3.71 -10.34
C ILE A 140 -5.76 3.89 -10.72
N ALA A 141 -6.53 4.51 -9.83
CA ALA A 141 -7.97 4.71 -9.97
C ALA A 141 -8.34 5.97 -10.77
N THR A 142 -7.43 6.95 -10.80
CA THR A 142 -7.52 8.09 -11.72
C THR A 142 -6.19 8.23 -12.45
N THR A 143 -6.22 8.15 -13.78
CA THR A 143 -5.03 8.30 -14.63
C THR A 143 -5.00 9.66 -15.30
N ALA A 144 -3.87 10.33 -15.28
CA ALA A 144 -3.62 11.48 -16.13
C ALA A 144 -3.58 11.07 -17.61
N GLN A 145 -4.05 11.93 -18.50
CA GLN A 145 -4.15 11.66 -19.93
C GLN A 145 -3.58 12.79 -20.77
N GLY A 146 -3.12 12.45 -21.98
CA GLY A 146 -2.69 13.42 -22.99
C GLY A 146 -3.85 14.17 -23.68
N THR A 147 -5.11 13.75 -23.47
CA THR A 147 -6.32 14.33 -24.03
C THR A 147 -7.19 14.98 -22.97
N PRO A 148 -7.91 16.08 -23.29
CA PRO A 148 -8.64 16.87 -22.28
C PRO A 148 -9.77 16.08 -21.58
N GLY A 149 -10.30 15.04 -22.21
CA GLY A 149 -11.51 14.38 -21.73
C GLY A 149 -12.77 15.26 -21.93
N LYS A 150 -13.90 14.83 -21.36
CA LYS A 150 -15.18 15.57 -21.51
C LYS A 150 -15.22 16.89 -20.74
N ASP A 151 -14.46 17.00 -19.66
CA ASP A 151 -14.45 18.15 -18.74
C ASP A 151 -13.19 19.01 -18.82
N GLY A 152 -12.30 18.73 -19.77
CA GLY A 152 -11.05 19.47 -19.95
C GLY A 152 -9.98 19.21 -18.88
N LYS A 153 -10.18 18.23 -18.00
CA LYS A 153 -9.30 18.02 -16.84
C LYS A 153 -8.10 17.11 -17.12
N TYR A 154 -7.97 16.54 -18.32
CA TYR A 154 -6.85 15.69 -18.72
C TYR A 154 -6.62 14.51 -17.77
N ARG A 155 -7.72 13.93 -17.27
CA ARG A 155 -7.69 12.71 -16.44
C ARG A 155 -8.87 11.82 -16.75
N TYR A 156 -8.73 10.53 -16.41
CA TYR A 156 -9.79 9.54 -16.53
C TYR A 156 -9.94 8.77 -15.22
N ARG A 157 -11.14 8.82 -14.65
CA ARG A 157 -11.48 8.02 -13.46
C ARG A 157 -11.89 6.63 -13.90
N MET A 158 -11.23 5.62 -13.36
CA MET A 158 -11.56 4.23 -13.65
C MET A 158 -12.95 3.90 -13.15
N PRO A 159 -13.69 3.04 -13.86
CA PRO A 159 -15.01 2.62 -13.41
C PRO A 159 -14.93 1.83 -12.11
N TYR A 160 -15.91 2.00 -11.25
CA TYR A 160 -15.95 1.40 -9.92
C TYR A 160 -15.85 -0.14 -9.92
N ASN A 161 -16.39 -0.81 -10.94
CA ASN A 161 -16.26 -2.27 -11.05
C ASN A 161 -14.82 -2.77 -11.13
N GLN A 162 -13.88 -1.96 -11.61
CA GLN A 162 -12.47 -2.34 -11.56
C GLN A 162 -11.91 -2.23 -10.13
N ILE A 163 -12.30 -1.21 -9.39
CA ILE A 163 -11.93 -1.08 -7.97
C ILE A 163 -12.53 -2.23 -7.18
N ASP A 164 -13.80 -2.57 -7.42
CA ASP A 164 -14.47 -3.72 -6.80
C ASP A 164 -13.72 -5.04 -7.14
N THR A 165 -13.22 -5.17 -8.36
CA THR A 165 -12.38 -6.32 -8.77
C THR A 165 -11.08 -6.38 -7.96
N ILE A 166 -10.38 -5.24 -7.82
CA ILE A 166 -9.14 -5.17 -7.02
C ILE A 166 -9.40 -5.50 -5.54
N LEU A 167 -10.51 -5.01 -4.97
CA LEU A 167 -10.90 -5.32 -3.59
C LEU A 167 -11.18 -6.81 -3.40
N ASN A 168 -11.84 -7.45 -4.36
CA ASN A 168 -12.07 -8.89 -4.34
C ASN A 168 -10.76 -9.69 -4.40
N TRP A 169 -9.81 -9.30 -5.27
CA TRP A 169 -8.50 -9.93 -5.33
C TRP A 169 -7.70 -9.74 -4.02
N ALA A 170 -7.74 -8.53 -3.46
CA ALA A 170 -7.08 -8.23 -2.20
C ALA A 170 -7.62 -9.08 -1.04
N LYS A 171 -8.95 -9.27 -0.99
CA LYS A 171 -9.60 -10.11 0.03
C LYS A 171 -9.12 -11.56 -0.01
N GLU A 172 -8.90 -12.13 -1.20
CA GLU A 172 -8.45 -13.52 -1.36
C GLU A 172 -7.06 -13.77 -0.75
N ILE A 173 -6.20 -12.76 -0.73
CA ILE A 173 -4.81 -12.87 -0.26
C ILE A 173 -4.55 -12.03 1.01
N ASN A 174 -5.60 -11.55 1.65
CA ASN A 174 -5.50 -10.67 2.81
C ASN A 174 -4.59 -9.45 2.58
N ALA A 175 -4.67 -8.85 1.40
CA ALA A 175 -3.90 -7.66 1.01
C ALA A 175 -4.65 -6.37 1.38
N ILE A 176 -3.87 -5.32 1.55
CA ILE A 176 -4.41 -3.95 1.58
C ILE A 176 -4.46 -3.38 0.16
N VAL A 177 -5.25 -2.33 -0.04
CA VAL A 177 -5.42 -1.68 -1.33
C VAL A 177 -5.06 -0.20 -1.23
N PHE A 178 -4.33 0.31 -2.21
CA PHE A 178 -4.23 1.75 -2.42
C PHE A 178 -5.07 2.14 -3.64
N ILE A 179 -5.79 3.24 -3.51
CA ILE A 179 -6.37 3.99 -4.61
C ILE A 179 -5.41 5.12 -4.93
N ASP A 180 -4.82 5.09 -6.12
CA ASP A 180 -3.87 6.10 -6.57
C ASP A 180 -4.52 7.08 -7.53
N ILE A 181 -4.16 8.36 -7.40
CA ILE A 181 -4.81 9.47 -8.09
C ILE A 181 -3.78 10.36 -8.77
N GLN A 182 -3.89 10.44 -10.11
CA GLN A 182 -3.17 11.36 -10.98
C GLN A 182 -4.17 12.42 -11.48
N ILE A 183 -4.16 13.61 -10.90
CA ILE A 183 -5.26 14.58 -11.01
C ILE A 183 -5.35 15.33 -12.35
N GLY A 184 -4.28 15.36 -13.16
CA GLY A 184 -4.26 16.19 -14.36
C GLY A 184 -4.44 17.69 -14.05
N LEU A 185 -5.41 18.32 -14.68
CA LEU A 185 -5.83 19.72 -14.43
C LEU A 185 -7.00 19.80 -13.43
N SER A 186 -7.27 18.76 -12.67
CA SER A 186 -8.28 18.76 -11.60
C SER A 186 -7.66 19.20 -10.28
N ASP A 187 -8.51 19.40 -9.26
CA ASP A 187 -8.08 19.68 -7.90
C ASP A 187 -8.00 18.37 -7.11
N LEU A 188 -7.03 18.27 -6.18
CA LEU A 188 -6.76 17.02 -5.48
C LEU A 188 -7.94 16.59 -4.59
N LEU A 189 -8.45 17.48 -3.76
CA LEU A 189 -9.50 17.12 -2.79
C LEU A 189 -10.79 16.58 -3.46
N PRO A 190 -11.37 17.21 -4.49
CA PRO A 190 -12.53 16.66 -5.19
C PRO A 190 -12.26 15.30 -5.84
N GLU A 191 -11.04 15.05 -6.34
CA GLU A 191 -10.69 13.74 -6.90
C GLU A 191 -10.63 12.66 -5.81
N VAL A 192 -10.12 12.98 -4.62
CA VAL A 192 -10.11 12.06 -3.46
C VAL A 192 -11.53 11.81 -2.96
N GLN A 193 -12.36 12.84 -2.83
CA GLN A 193 -13.76 12.73 -2.39
C GLN A 193 -14.59 11.84 -3.30
N TYR A 194 -14.31 11.82 -4.59
CA TYR A 194 -14.98 10.91 -5.54
C TYR A 194 -14.87 9.43 -5.12
N PHE A 195 -13.82 9.07 -4.39
CA PHE A 195 -13.58 7.71 -3.92
C PHE A 195 -13.91 7.50 -2.43
N GLU A 196 -14.67 8.42 -1.78
CA GLU A 196 -15.05 8.31 -0.36
C GLU A 196 -15.59 6.94 0.02
N LYS A 197 -16.49 6.37 -0.82
CA LYS A 197 -17.05 5.02 -0.64
C LYS A 197 -15.99 3.97 -0.34
N TYR A 198 -14.88 4.01 -1.07
CA TYR A 198 -13.79 3.06 -0.92
C TYR A 198 -12.83 3.45 0.19
N LEU A 199 -12.49 4.74 0.29
CA LEU A 199 -11.63 5.26 1.35
C LEU A 199 -12.24 5.11 2.76
N SER A 200 -13.56 4.88 2.85
CA SER A 200 -14.25 4.52 4.10
C SER A 200 -14.11 3.05 4.49
N LEU A 201 -13.42 2.21 3.70
CA LEU A 201 -13.13 0.82 4.05
C LEU A 201 -11.81 0.73 4.85
N PRO A 202 -11.70 -0.13 5.88
CA PRO A 202 -10.55 -0.17 6.78
C PRO A 202 -9.22 -0.52 6.08
N ASN A 203 -9.26 -1.35 5.05
CA ASN A 203 -8.10 -1.85 4.31
C ASN A 203 -7.79 -1.07 3.02
N VAL A 204 -8.45 0.08 2.78
CA VAL A 204 -8.22 0.93 1.61
C VAL A 204 -7.51 2.22 2.03
N HIS A 205 -6.44 2.54 1.34
CA HIS A 205 -5.54 3.65 1.59
C HIS A 205 -5.45 4.56 0.36
N LEU A 206 -4.79 5.71 0.48
CA LEU A 206 -4.66 6.69 -0.61
C LEU A 206 -3.21 6.78 -1.09
N GLY A 207 -3.03 6.79 -2.41
CA GLY A 207 -1.83 7.23 -3.11
C GLY A 207 -2.13 8.49 -3.94
N VAL A 208 -1.17 9.38 -4.05
CA VAL A 208 -1.26 10.54 -4.94
C VAL A 208 0.06 10.75 -5.67
N ASP A 209 -0.05 11.13 -6.94
CA ASP A 209 1.11 11.33 -7.80
C ASP A 209 1.24 12.79 -8.24
N PRO A 210 2.08 13.57 -7.54
CA PRO A 210 2.32 14.98 -7.87
C PRO A 210 2.92 15.19 -9.27
N GLU A 211 3.57 14.18 -9.88
CA GLU A 211 4.13 14.30 -11.24
C GLU A 211 3.09 14.80 -12.24
N PHE A 212 1.85 14.34 -12.07
CA PHE A 212 0.74 14.64 -12.98
C PHE A 212 -0.22 15.71 -12.45
N ALA A 213 0.15 16.45 -11.41
CA ALA A 213 -0.65 17.54 -10.88
C ALA A 213 -0.30 18.85 -11.61
N MET A 214 -1.15 19.23 -12.57
CA MET A 214 -0.89 20.32 -13.50
C MET A 214 -1.51 21.66 -13.08
N ASN A 215 -2.19 21.73 -11.93
CA ASN A 215 -2.70 22.99 -11.41
C ASN A 215 -1.57 24.01 -11.23
N GLY A 216 -1.81 25.25 -11.67
CA GLY A 216 -0.80 26.30 -11.62
C GLY A 216 0.32 26.18 -12.67
N LYS A 217 0.26 25.21 -13.60
CA LYS A 217 1.24 25.02 -14.67
C LYS A 217 0.85 25.64 -16.00
N GLY A 218 -0.04 26.66 -16.00
CA GLY A 218 -0.44 27.36 -17.22
C GLY A 218 -1.30 26.56 -18.20
N GLY A 219 -2.03 25.54 -17.72
CA GLY A 219 -2.94 24.75 -18.54
C GLY A 219 -2.24 23.72 -19.45
N VAL A 220 -0.94 23.44 -19.25
CA VAL A 220 -0.23 22.40 -20.00
C VAL A 220 -0.74 21.00 -19.65
N ARG A 221 -0.71 20.12 -20.65
CA ARG A 221 -1.14 18.73 -20.46
C ARG A 221 -0.20 17.95 -19.53
N PRO A 222 -0.70 16.97 -18.78
CA PRO A 222 0.13 16.04 -18.00
C PRO A 222 1.23 15.38 -18.84
N GLY A 223 2.41 15.20 -18.26
CA GLY A 223 3.58 14.63 -18.92
C GLY A 223 4.36 15.62 -19.79
N SER A 224 3.91 16.87 -19.96
CA SER A 224 4.69 17.92 -20.65
C SER A 224 5.75 18.54 -19.73
N VAL A 225 5.44 18.66 -18.46
CA VAL A 225 6.31 19.11 -17.38
C VAL A 225 5.99 18.28 -16.13
N ILE A 226 6.90 18.26 -15.16
CA ILE A 226 6.65 17.64 -13.86
C ILE A 226 5.69 18.53 -13.06
N GLY A 227 4.64 17.91 -12.53
CA GLY A 227 3.62 18.54 -11.72
C GLY A 227 4.05 18.89 -10.31
N THR A 228 3.12 19.43 -9.53
CA THR A 228 3.38 19.89 -8.15
C THR A 228 2.12 19.74 -7.29
N LEU A 229 2.27 19.18 -6.09
CA LEU A 229 1.31 19.32 -5.01
C LEU A 229 1.99 20.02 -3.83
N SER A 230 1.39 21.12 -3.36
CA SER A 230 1.85 21.82 -2.18
C SER A 230 1.49 21.07 -0.89
N ALA A 231 2.20 21.33 0.20
CA ALA A 231 1.81 20.80 1.52
C ALA A 231 0.41 21.29 1.93
N ALA A 232 -0.05 22.44 1.46
CA ALA A 232 -1.40 22.94 1.73
C ALA A 232 -2.47 22.02 1.12
N GLU A 233 -2.33 21.61 -0.14
CA GLU A 233 -3.24 20.69 -0.83
C GLU A 233 -3.19 19.30 -0.18
N ILE A 234 -1.99 18.80 0.14
CA ILE A 234 -1.78 17.53 0.86
C ILE A 234 -2.47 17.58 2.24
N ASN A 235 -2.34 18.70 2.97
CA ASN A 235 -2.96 18.87 4.28
C ASN A 235 -4.49 18.94 4.23
N GLN A 236 -5.09 19.53 3.19
CA GLN A 236 -6.54 19.51 2.98
C GLN A 236 -7.06 18.07 2.82
N VAL A 237 -6.36 17.28 2.01
CA VAL A 237 -6.70 15.83 1.86
C VAL A 237 -6.43 15.07 3.15
N GLY A 238 -5.33 15.36 3.84
CA GLY A 238 -5.02 14.75 5.13
C GLY A 238 -6.11 15.02 6.19
N GLU A 239 -6.64 16.24 6.23
CA GLU A 239 -7.75 16.59 7.12
C GLU A 239 -9.03 15.84 6.77
N TYR A 240 -9.35 15.76 5.48
CA TYR A 240 -10.51 15.00 5.00
C TYR A 240 -10.40 13.51 5.34
N LEU A 241 -9.24 12.88 5.10
CA LEU A 241 -9.01 11.47 5.44
C LEU A 241 -9.09 11.23 6.96
N ALA A 242 -8.54 12.13 7.77
CA ALA A 242 -8.64 12.06 9.23
C ALA A 242 -10.11 12.13 9.68
N GLY A 243 -10.92 12.99 9.04
CA GLY A 243 -12.37 13.04 9.25
C GLY A 243 -13.07 11.72 8.91
N LEU A 244 -12.68 11.04 7.82
CA LEU A 244 -13.22 9.71 7.47
C LEU A 244 -12.85 8.64 8.52
N VAL A 245 -11.60 8.67 9.00
CA VAL A 245 -11.15 7.76 10.07
C VAL A 245 -11.99 7.93 11.32
N GLN A 246 -12.18 9.17 11.77
CA GLN A 246 -12.96 9.47 12.95
C GLN A 246 -14.44 9.14 12.77
N LYS A 247 -15.07 9.58 11.68
CA LYS A 247 -16.50 9.36 11.36
C LYS A 247 -16.86 7.87 11.31
N ASN A 248 -15.98 7.05 10.74
CA ASN A 248 -16.24 5.63 10.50
C ASN A 248 -15.52 4.70 11.50
N ASN A 249 -14.88 5.26 12.54
CA ASN A 249 -14.10 4.52 13.54
C ASN A 249 -13.09 3.53 12.90
N LEU A 250 -12.30 4.01 11.92
CA LEU A 250 -11.36 3.23 11.15
C LEU A 250 -9.98 3.18 11.83
N PRO A 251 -9.15 2.17 11.51
CA PRO A 251 -7.72 2.26 11.76
C PRO A 251 -7.09 3.41 10.95
N PRO A 252 -5.87 3.88 11.31
CA PRO A 252 -5.18 4.92 10.57
C PRO A 252 -5.05 4.59 9.10
N LYS A 253 -5.24 5.60 8.24
CA LYS A 253 -5.01 5.47 6.80
C LYS A 253 -3.56 5.72 6.46
N MET A 254 -2.98 4.90 5.58
CA MET A 254 -1.76 5.32 4.90
C MET A 254 -2.11 6.31 3.81
N PHE A 255 -1.32 7.38 3.73
CA PHE A 255 -1.38 8.37 2.68
C PHE A 255 0.00 8.44 2.02
N MET A 256 0.13 7.80 0.87
CA MET A 256 1.36 7.68 0.11
C MET A 256 1.45 8.81 -0.92
N ILE A 257 2.62 9.43 -1.02
CA ILE A 257 2.92 10.56 -1.92
C ILE A 257 4.16 10.20 -2.72
N HIS A 258 4.01 10.09 -4.04
CA HIS A 258 5.12 9.86 -4.95
C HIS A 258 6.04 11.07 -5.05
N ARG A 259 7.36 10.85 -5.08
CA ARG A 259 8.32 11.94 -5.18
C ARG A 259 9.67 11.51 -5.73
N PHE A 260 10.15 12.19 -6.77
CA PHE A 260 11.51 12.02 -7.27
C PHE A 260 12.22 13.34 -7.58
N THR A 261 11.54 14.49 -7.43
CA THR A 261 12.16 15.82 -7.55
C THR A 261 11.70 16.78 -6.45
N LYS A 262 12.46 17.85 -6.28
CA LYS A 262 12.08 18.93 -5.36
C LYS A 262 10.73 19.54 -5.71
N GLY A 263 10.49 19.77 -7.01
CA GLY A 263 9.31 20.49 -7.50
C GLY A 263 8.00 19.73 -7.34
N MET A 264 8.03 18.40 -7.17
CA MET A 264 6.82 17.62 -6.95
C MET A 264 6.14 17.95 -5.61
N VAL A 265 6.94 18.13 -4.55
CA VAL A 265 6.48 18.58 -3.22
C VAL A 265 7.51 19.58 -2.71
N PRO A 266 7.33 20.88 -2.96
CA PRO A 266 8.36 21.91 -2.71
C PRO A 266 8.59 22.21 -1.22
N ASP A 267 7.57 21.97 -0.38
CA ASP A 267 7.52 22.35 1.02
C ASP A 267 7.10 21.19 1.96
N PRO A 268 7.75 20.01 1.87
CA PRO A 268 7.32 18.79 2.58
C PRO A 268 7.36 18.93 4.10
N GLN A 269 8.18 19.84 4.64
CA GLN A 269 8.27 20.13 6.09
C GLN A 269 6.97 20.76 6.64
N ASN A 270 6.09 21.26 5.78
CA ASN A 270 4.80 21.85 6.15
C ASN A 270 3.65 20.82 6.12
N ILE A 271 3.93 19.56 5.79
CA ILE A 271 2.94 18.48 5.86
C ILE A 271 2.62 18.19 7.32
N LYS A 272 1.33 18.25 7.67
CA LYS A 272 0.84 18.04 9.05
C LYS A 272 0.65 16.56 9.34
N LEU A 273 1.39 16.05 10.30
CA LEU A 273 1.23 14.68 10.78
C LEU A 273 0.05 14.59 11.76
N ARG A 274 -0.70 13.48 11.70
CA ARG A 274 -1.92 13.26 12.49
C ARG A 274 -1.98 11.81 12.98
N PRO A 275 -2.59 11.51 14.15
CA PRO A 275 -2.77 10.14 14.64
C PRO A 275 -3.59 9.25 13.69
N GLU A 276 -4.50 9.83 12.93
CA GLU A 276 -5.35 9.16 11.96
C GLU A 276 -4.64 8.76 10.67
N LEU A 277 -3.42 9.28 10.45
CA LEU A 277 -2.69 9.11 9.18
C LEU A 277 -1.28 8.58 9.39
N GLN A 278 -0.80 7.84 8.41
CA GLN A 278 0.56 7.38 8.26
C GLN A 278 1.08 7.87 6.90
N ILE A 279 1.83 8.98 6.89
CA ILE A 279 2.32 9.59 5.65
C ILE A 279 3.56 8.84 5.17
N VAL A 280 3.52 8.37 3.93
CA VAL A 280 4.66 7.73 3.25
C VAL A 280 5.11 8.62 2.10
N MET A 281 6.37 9.08 2.15
CA MET A 281 7.01 9.71 1.00
C MET A 281 7.72 8.62 0.19
N ASP A 282 7.21 8.31 -0.99
CA ASP A 282 7.70 7.23 -1.83
C ASP A 282 8.67 7.74 -2.89
N MET A 283 9.91 7.26 -2.89
CA MET A 283 10.90 7.59 -3.92
C MET A 283 10.53 6.91 -5.23
N ASP A 284 9.98 7.67 -6.17
CA ASP A 284 9.42 7.22 -7.45
C ASP A 284 10.34 7.49 -8.66
N GLY A 285 11.62 7.69 -8.45
CA GLY A 285 12.58 7.84 -9.55
C GLY A 285 13.05 6.51 -10.11
N TRP A 286 13.10 6.39 -11.44
CA TRP A 286 13.70 5.23 -12.10
C TRP A 286 15.14 5.49 -12.55
N GLY A 287 15.91 4.43 -12.76
CA GLY A 287 17.27 4.55 -13.26
C GLY A 287 18.26 3.60 -12.60
N PRO A 288 19.57 3.75 -12.89
CA PRO A 288 20.59 2.92 -12.28
C PRO A 288 20.70 3.17 -10.76
N PRO A 289 21.24 2.22 -9.99
CA PRO A 289 21.26 2.27 -8.53
C PRO A 289 21.81 3.57 -7.92
N ASP A 290 22.84 4.15 -8.47
CA ASP A 290 23.46 5.37 -7.90
C ASP A 290 22.57 6.60 -8.10
N LEU A 291 21.89 6.71 -9.23
CA LEU A 291 20.89 7.76 -9.45
C LEU A 291 19.73 7.63 -8.44
N LYS A 292 19.21 6.42 -8.26
CA LYS A 292 18.12 6.14 -7.32
C LYS A 292 18.53 6.41 -5.88
N LYS A 293 19.73 6.00 -5.45
CA LYS A 293 20.29 6.32 -4.13
C LYS A 293 20.43 7.84 -3.94
N GLY A 294 20.90 8.56 -4.96
CA GLY A 294 21.00 10.02 -4.95
C GLY A 294 19.63 10.68 -4.77
N THR A 295 18.63 10.26 -5.57
CA THR A 295 17.23 10.74 -5.49
C THR A 295 16.64 10.47 -4.11
N TYR A 296 16.81 9.26 -3.57
CA TYR A 296 16.37 8.89 -2.23
C TYR A 296 17.01 9.76 -1.16
N ARG A 297 18.35 9.96 -1.26
CA ARG A 297 19.07 10.81 -0.32
C ARG A 297 18.53 12.24 -0.32
N TYR A 298 18.40 12.88 -1.48
CA TYR A 298 18.02 14.31 -1.56
C TYR A 298 16.56 14.56 -1.18
N TRP A 299 15.62 13.69 -1.60
CA TRP A 299 14.20 13.99 -1.53
C TRP A 299 13.46 13.21 -0.45
N ILE A 300 14.09 12.16 0.10
CA ILE A 300 13.52 11.38 1.21
C ILE A 300 14.33 11.58 2.49
N TYR A 301 15.64 11.25 2.46
CA TYR A 301 16.46 11.31 3.67
C TYR A 301 16.67 12.74 4.18
N GLU A 302 17.05 13.67 3.31
CA GLU A 302 17.36 15.07 3.67
C GLU A 302 16.09 15.89 3.95
N GLN A 303 14.92 15.43 3.52
CA GLN A 303 13.63 16.09 3.70
C GLN A 303 12.61 15.12 4.35
N PRO A 304 12.81 14.76 5.61
CA PRO A 304 11.99 13.77 6.30
C PRO A 304 10.54 14.26 6.49
N VAL A 305 9.57 13.33 6.33
CA VAL A 305 8.17 13.60 6.66
C VAL A 305 7.71 12.67 7.78
N GLN A 306 7.50 11.37 7.52
CA GLN A 306 7.15 10.39 8.56
C GLN A 306 7.69 9.00 8.25
N PHE A 307 7.32 8.43 7.11
CA PHE A 307 7.81 7.12 6.64
C PHE A 307 8.37 7.26 5.23
N ALA A 308 9.27 6.35 4.87
CA ALA A 308 9.91 6.31 3.56
C ALA A 308 9.43 5.10 2.76
N GLY A 309 9.16 5.33 1.47
CA GLY A 309 8.91 4.31 0.47
C GLY A 309 9.99 4.28 -0.61
N PHE A 310 9.99 3.22 -1.40
CA PHE A 310 10.91 3.05 -2.53
C PHE A 310 10.26 2.26 -3.66
N LYS A 311 10.21 2.85 -4.84
CA LYS A 311 9.66 2.23 -6.03
C LYS A 311 10.74 1.57 -6.88
N LEU A 312 10.46 0.38 -7.36
CA LEU A 312 11.28 -0.43 -8.25
C LEU A 312 10.55 -0.66 -9.57
N PHE A 313 11.26 -0.51 -10.68
CA PHE A 313 10.69 -0.63 -12.02
C PHE A 313 11.33 -1.82 -12.74
N TYR A 314 10.54 -2.86 -13.02
CA TYR A 314 11.02 -4.07 -13.70
C TYR A 314 11.73 -3.82 -15.03
N VAL A 315 11.29 -2.82 -15.79
CA VAL A 315 11.86 -2.49 -17.11
C VAL A 315 12.76 -1.27 -17.05
N ASN A 316 12.32 -0.20 -16.36
CA ASN A 316 13.05 1.06 -16.41
C ASN A 316 14.37 1.02 -15.60
N ASP A 317 14.37 0.28 -14.45
CA ASP A 317 15.58 0.14 -13.63
C ASP A 317 16.57 -0.91 -14.19
N THR A 318 16.15 -1.70 -15.17
CA THR A 318 16.97 -2.74 -15.82
C THR A 318 17.28 -2.38 -17.27
N GLU A 319 16.44 -2.81 -18.22
CA GLU A 319 16.68 -2.68 -19.65
C GLU A 319 16.96 -1.23 -20.09
N LYS A 320 16.12 -0.27 -19.65
CA LYS A 320 16.28 1.14 -20.04
C LYS A 320 17.45 1.83 -19.34
N SER A 321 17.89 1.32 -18.20
CA SER A 321 19.03 1.84 -17.44
C SER A 321 20.34 1.13 -17.75
N GLY A 322 20.32 0.11 -18.64
CA GLY A 322 21.48 -0.70 -18.96
C GLY A 322 21.95 -1.57 -17.79
N GLN A 323 21.06 -1.85 -16.83
CA GLN A 323 21.36 -2.70 -15.68
C GLN A 323 20.79 -4.12 -15.92
N LYS A 324 21.48 -5.14 -15.41
CA LYS A 324 21.00 -6.51 -15.48
C LYS A 324 19.88 -6.78 -14.46
N GLU A 325 19.93 -6.12 -13.31
CA GLU A 325 19.03 -6.33 -12.18
C GLU A 325 18.65 -5.00 -11.52
N MET A 326 17.50 -4.96 -10.91
CA MET A 326 17.08 -3.87 -10.00
C MET A 326 17.97 -3.87 -8.74
N MET A 327 17.89 -2.81 -7.96
CA MET A 327 18.50 -2.78 -6.62
C MET A 327 18.02 -3.95 -5.77
N SER A 328 18.96 -4.62 -5.10
CA SER A 328 18.64 -5.76 -4.23
C SER A 328 17.98 -5.31 -2.93
N ARG A 329 17.33 -6.26 -2.24
CA ARG A 329 16.71 -6.02 -0.92
C ARG A 329 17.72 -5.57 0.11
N GLU A 330 18.91 -6.15 0.10
CA GLU A 330 20.03 -5.79 0.99
C GLU A 330 20.48 -4.35 0.75
N GLN A 331 20.58 -3.92 -0.52
CA GLN A 331 20.90 -2.54 -0.86
C GLN A 331 19.83 -1.56 -0.36
N LEU A 332 18.55 -1.92 -0.47
CA LEU A 332 17.45 -1.10 0.03
C LEU A 332 17.39 -1.08 1.57
N LEU A 333 17.62 -2.22 2.22
CA LEU A 333 17.72 -2.31 3.69
C LEU A 333 18.96 -1.60 4.24
N GLY A 334 19.96 -1.33 3.41
CA GLY A 334 21.13 -0.50 3.73
C GLY A 334 20.87 1.01 3.68
N LEU A 335 19.76 1.47 3.10
CA LEU A 335 19.43 2.90 3.01
C LEU A 335 19.08 3.50 4.38
N LYS A 336 19.21 4.82 4.47
CA LYS A 336 18.81 5.62 5.64
C LYS A 336 17.73 6.63 5.21
N PRO A 337 16.52 6.56 5.78
CA PRO A 337 15.99 5.45 6.57
C PRO A 337 15.82 4.19 5.73
N LYS A 338 15.56 3.03 6.36
CA LYS A 338 15.10 1.84 5.62
C LYS A 338 13.71 2.12 5.06
N PRO A 339 13.45 1.88 3.76
CA PRO A 339 12.10 2.02 3.24
C PRO A 339 11.18 0.94 3.84
N ILE A 340 9.98 1.37 4.25
CA ILE A 340 8.97 0.47 4.83
C ILE A 340 7.81 0.21 3.87
N TYR A 341 7.73 0.96 2.81
CA TYR A 341 6.82 0.76 1.69
C TYR A 341 7.67 0.48 0.43
N ILE A 342 7.41 -0.63 -0.23
CA ILE A 342 8.12 -1.06 -1.44
C ILE A 342 7.11 -1.23 -2.55
N GLN A 343 7.30 -0.53 -3.66
CA GLN A 343 6.40 -0.58 -4.80
C GLN A 343 7.11 -1.14 -6.03
N TYR A 344 6.48 -2.08 -6.71
CA TYR A 344 6.94 -2.65 -7.99
C TYR A 344 6.03 -2.21 -9.13
N GLN A 345 6.66 -1.64 -10.20
CA GLN A 345 6.00 -1.24 -11.44
C GLN A 345 6.55 -1.94 -12.67
#